data_d7b587105601eab72a77dc3a6c8eba48
#
_entry.id   d7b587105601eab72a77dc3a6c8eba48
#
_cell.length_a   1.000
_cell.length_b   1.000
_cell.length_c   1.000
_cell.angle_alpha   90.00
_cell.angle_beta   90.00
_cell.angle_gamma   90.00
#
_symmetry.space_group_name_H-M   'P 1'
#
loop_
_entity.id
_entity.type
_entity.pdbx_description
1 polymer ?
#
loop_
_entity_poly.entity_id
_entity_poly.type
_entity_poly.pdbx_seq_one_letter_code
_entity_poly.pdbx_strand_id
1 'polypeptide(L)'
;MLINNYLLKFFYSALLTGMPSLTYNPINKNILHAPFTVNQHSTYINYKLNDHQINTINNYLQEKDNELILSPSSLINEKEKEYILSINIYNCTSPIFNFITNKPSTRCELNIYVNDKNNEKGTLIMDYTSNILSLDPENLFKSPNNIDFSYNDEYILGNAKNDNFILNFYYNHKINTFEFNKLNSNLIKFTDRIYYPNGYYDKLYYDSSLIHNKIVLCNDFNIYFKFLDIEFTDIDSVFYFKNKINFVGGLWYNLYD
;
A
#
# COMPACT_ATOMS: atom_id res chain seq x y z
N MET A 1 31.98 1.56 1.87
CA MET A 1 31.94 0.77 3.12
C MET A 1 30.62 0.01 3.11
N LEU A 2 30.67 -1.27 2.71
CA LEU A 2 29.49 -2.13 2.67
C LEU A 2 29.15 -2.52 4.11
N ILE A 3 28.22 -1.80 4.74
CA ILE A 3 27.63 -2.24 6.00
C ILE A 3 26.92 -3.55 5.68
N ASN A 4 27.31 -4.60 6.37
CA ASN A 4 26.74 -5.91 6.17
C ASN A 4 25.23 -5.85 6.38
N ASN A 5 24.43 -6.22 5.37
CA ASN A 5 22.97 -6.18 5.38
C ASN A 5 22.36 -6.87 6.61
N TYR A 6 23.05 -7.87 7.18
CA TYR A 6 22.62 -8.55 8.41
C TYR A 6 22.75 -7.66 9.64
N LEU A 7 23.80 -6.85 9.73
CA LEU A 7 24.00 -5.94 10.85
C LEU A 7 22.94 -4.84 10.84
N LEU A 8 22.63 -4.33 9.63
CA LEU A 8 21.60 -3.33 9.45
C LEU A 8 20.19 -3.89 9.75
N LYS A 9 19.89 -5.11 9.31
CA LYS A 9 18.66 -5.82 9.66
C LYS A 9 18.52 -6.04 11.17
N PHE A 10 19.62 -6.40 11.82
CA PHE A 10 19.67 -6.57 13.27
C PHE A 10 19.43 -5.25 14.01
N PHE A 11 20.11 -4.18 13.64
CA PHE A 11 19.89 -2.85 14.21
C PHE A 11 18.47 -2.33 13.96
N TYR A 12 17.94 -2.56 12.77
CA TYR A 12 16.58 -2.19 12.42
C TYR A 12 15.58 -2.96 13.25
N SER A 13 15.74 -4.27 13.39
CA SER A 13 14.90 -5.09 14.25
C SER A 13 14.98 -4.64 15.70
N ALA A 14 16.18 -4.34 16.22
CA ALA A 14 16.38 -3.88 17.57
C ALA A 14 15.77 -2.49 17.85
N LEU A 15 15.81 -1.59 16.86
CA LEU A 15 15.17 -0.27 16.93
C LEU A 15 13.65 -0.35 16.81
N LEU A 16 13.13 -1.26 15.95
CA LEU A 16 11.69 -1.45 15.75
C LEU A 16 10.98 -1.89 17.01
N THR A 17 11.64 -2.71 17.80
CA THR A 17 10.99 -3.30 18.97
C THR A 17 11.07 -2.45 20.20
N GLY A 18 11.78 -1.30 20.15
CA GLY A 18 11.90 -0.39 21.31
C GLY A 18 12.37 -1.08 22.56
N MET A 19 12.99 -2.32 22.40
CA MET A 19 13.46 -3.18 23.46
C MET A 19 12.50 -3.93 24.30
N PRO A 20 12.79 -4.82 24.99
CA PRO A 20 13.66 -5.98 24.95
C PRO A 20 12.96 -7.29 24.58
N SER A 21 11.90 -7.24 23.82
CA SER A 21 11.16 -8.44 23.41
C SER A 21 11.00 -8.50 21.90
N LEU A 22 12.13 -8.45 21.17
CA LEU A 22 12.20 -9.12 19.89
C LEU A 22 12.05 -10.60 20.16
N THR A 23 10.86 -11.07 20.31
CA THR A 23 10.59 -12.47 20.12
C THR A 23 10.58 -12.75 18.62
N TYR A 24 11.78 -12.74 17.99
CA TYR A 24 11.96 -13.60 16.86
C TYR A 24 11.63 -14.99 17.37
N ASN A 25 10.46 -15.48 17.03
CA ASN A 25 10.12 -16.86 17.29
C ASN A 25 10.67 -17.67 16.12
N PRO A 26 11.82 -18.35 16.27
CA PRO A 26 12.41 -19.13 15.18
C PRO A 26 11.53 -20.31 14.76
N ILE A 27 10.53 -20.66 15.56
CA ILE A 27 9.58 -21.74 15.28
C ILE A 27 8.48 -21.24 14.34
N ASN A 28 8.01 -20.00 14.50
CA ASN A 28 6.89 -19.46 13.72
C ASN A 28 7.31 -18.49 12.61
N LYS A 29 8.59 -18.13 12.51
CA LYS A 29 9.13 -17.19 11.51
C LYS A 29 8.38 -15.84 11.38
N ASN A 30 7.64 -15.45 12.41
CA ASN A 30 6.87 -14.22 12.41
C ASN A 30 7.72 -13.06 12.90
N ILE A 31 7.67 -11.95 12.23
CA ILE A 31 8.40 -10.73 12.58
C ILE A 31 7.41 -9.63 12.91
N LEU A 32 7.47 -9.13 14.13
CA LEU A 32 6.71 -7.97 14.56
C LEU A 32 7.35 -6.70 14.01
N HIS A 33 6.60 -5.83 13.38
CA HIS A 33 7.07 -4.50 13.00
C HIS A 33 6.42 -3.38 13.82
N ALA A 34 7.12 -2.25 13.88
CA ALA A 34 6.73 -1.13 14.70
C ALA A 34 5.46 -0.42 14.18
N PRO A 35 4.77 0.28 15.08
CA PRO A 35 3.68 1.16 14.68
C PRO A 35 4.17 2.27 13.73
N PHE A 36 3.28 2.67 12.83
CA PHE A 36 3.51 3.77 11.91
C PHE A 36 2.22 4.55 11.67
N THR A 37 2.36 5.78 11.23
CA THR A 37 1.25 6.66 10.91
C THR A 37 1.30 7.04 9.44
N VAL A 38 0.25 6.73 8.70
CA VAL A 38 -0.01 7.27 7.38
C VAL A 38 -0.58 8.68 7.56
N ASN A 39 0.07 9.66 6.94
CA ASN A 39 -0.34 11.05 7.06
C ASN A 39 -1.65 11.33 6.32
N GLN A 40 -2.26 12.46 6.64
CA GLN A 40 -3.42 12.97 5.90
C GLN A 40 -3.13 13.08 4.40
N HIS A 41 -4.18 13.05 3.58
CA HIS A 41 -4.10 13.07 2.11
C HIS A 41 -3.51 11.79 1.48
N SER A 42 -3.46 10.67 2.22
CA SER A 42 -3.23 9.37 1.58
C SER A 42 -4.24 9.16 0.45
N THR A 43 -3.74 9.06 -0.77
CA THR A 43 -4.53 9.10 -2.00
C THR A 43 -4.68 7.71 -2.59
N TYR A 44 -5.89 7.41 -3.04
CA TYR A 44 -6.22 6.20 -3.78
C TYR A 44 -6.73 6.58 -5.17
N ILE A 45 -6.13 5.99 -6.19
CA ILE A 45 -6.56 6.07 -7.59
C ILE A 45 -6.95 4.66 -8.00
N ASN A 46 -8.21 4.45 -8.33
CA ASN A 46 -8.75 3.12 -8.58
C ASN A 46 -9.12 3.01 -10.06
N TYR A 47 -8.64 1.94 -10.69
CA TYR A 47 -8.91 1.60 -12.08
C TYR A 47 -9.76 0.34 -12.14
N LYS A 48 -10.84 0.41 -12.88
CA LYS A 48 -11.61 -0.76 -13.27
C LYS A 48 -10.86 -1.55 -14.31
N LEU A 49 -10.70 -2.85 -14.09
CA LEU A 49 -9.96 -3.73 -14.96
C LEU A 49 -10.88 -4.35 -16.02
N ASN A 50 -10.46 -4.26 -17.27
CA ASN A 50 -11.06 -5.03 -18.36
C ASN A 50 -10.46 -6.45 -18.45
N ASP A 51 -11.04 -7.31 -19.26
CA ASP A 51 -10.62 -8.71 -19.41
C ASP A 51 -9.16 -8.87 -19.82
N HIS A 52 -8.64 -7.99 -20.67
CA HIS A 52 -7.24 -8.03 -21.10
C HIS A 52 -6.31 -7.72 -19.91
N GLN A 53 -6.62 -6.70 -19.13
CA GLN A 53 -5.84 -6.30 -17.95
C GLN A 53 -5.90 -7.37 -16.85
N ILE A 54 -7.08 -7.98 -16.64
CA ILE A 54 -7.27 -9.10 -15.72
C ILE A 54 -6.36 -10.27 -16.11
N ASN A 55 -6.35 -10.65 -17.40
CA ASN A 55 -5.51 -11.73 -17.91
C ASN A 55 -4.01 -11.42 -17.73
N THR A 56 -3.59 -10.18 -18.02
CA THR A 56 -2.20 -9.75 -17.84
C THR A 56 -1.77 -9.85 -16.39
N ILE A 57 -2.61 -9.38 -15.46
CA ILE A 57 -2.31 -9.45 -14.03
C ILE A 57 -2.28 -10.92 -13.55
N ASN A 58 -3.21 -11.75 -14.00
CA ASN A 58 -3.20 -13.16 -13.65
C ASN A 58 -1.92 -13.87 -14.15
N ASN A 59 -1.46 -13.57 -15.36
CA ASN A 59 -0.20 -14.11 -15.87
C ASN A 59 1.00 -13.65 -15.02
N TYR A 60 1.03 -12.36 -14.66
CA TYR A 60 2.04 -11.82 -13.77
C TYR A 60 2.07 -12.53 -12.40
N LEU A 61 0.90 -12.83 -11.83
CA LEU A 61 0.80 -13.58 -10.57
C LEU A 61 1.29 -15.01 -10.70
N GLN A 62 0.95 -15.69 -11.81
CA GLN A 62 1.41 -17.07 -12.08
C GLN A 62 2.93 -17.14 -12.28
N GLU A 63 3.53 -16.17 -12.95
CA GLU A 63 4.98 -16.08 -13.13
C GLU A 63 5.75 -15.91 -11.80
N LYS A 64 5.09 -15.33 -10.80
CA LYS A 64 5.65 -15.18 -9.45
C LYS A 64 5.41 -16.39 -8.54
N ASP A 65 4.89 -17.49 -9.11
CA ASP A 65 4.53 -18.72 -8.36
C ASP A 65 3.60 -18.43 -7.17
N ASN A 66 2.62 -17.58 -7.42
CA ASN A 66 1.75 -17.04 -6.39
C ASN A 66 0.42 -17.79 -6.37
N GLU A 67 0.07 -18.43 -5.26
CA GLU A 67 -1.21 -19.11 -5.05
C GLU A 67 -2.41 -18.16 -4.85
N LEU A 68 -2.19 -16.86 -5.07
CA LEU A 68 -3.22 -15.83 -4.91
C LEU A 68 -4.09 -15.74 -6.17
N ILE A 69 -5.38 -15.53 -5.97
CA ILE A 69 -6.38 -15.41 -7.04
C ILE A 69 -7.02 -14.02 -6.93
N LEU A 70 -7.17 -13.34 -8.07
CA LEU A 70 -7.87 -12.06 -8.12
C LEU A 70 -9.27 -12.17 -7.50
N SER A 71 -9.63 -11.21 -6.67
CA SER A 71 -10.93 -11.12 -6.01
C SER A 71 -11.62 -9.82 -6.42
N PRO A 72 -12.87 -9.87 -6.90
CA PRO A 72 -13.62 -8.66 -7.15
C PRO A 72 -13.95 -7.95 -5.84
N SER A 73 -13.82 -6.63 -5.86
CA SER A 73 -14.08 -5.78 -4.70
C SER A 73 -14.77 -4.48 -5.12
N SER A 74 -15.43 -3.84 -4.19
CA SER A 74 -15.90 -2.46 -4.33
C SER A 74 -15.44 -1.64 -3.15
N LEU A 75 -14.81 -0.50 -3.42
CA LEU A 75 -14.26 0.39 -2.39
C LEU A 75 -15.36 1.24 -1.73
N ILE A 76 -16.33 1.69 -2.50
CA ILE A 76 -17.35 2.64 -2.07
C ILE A 76 -18.74 2.02 -2.08
N ASN A 77 -19.04 1.15 -3.04
CA ASN A 77 -20.38 0.57 -3.21
C ASN A 77 -20.36 -0.96 -2.99
N GLU A 78 -21.04 -1.44 -1.96
CA GLU A 78 -21.11 -2.88 -1.64
C GLU A 78 -21.84 -3.74 -2.70
N LYS A 79 -22.58 -3.12 -3.60
CA LYS A 79 -23.41 -3.83 -4.58
C LYS A 79 -22.71 -4.14 -5.89
N GLU A 80 -21.69 -3.38 -6.23
CA GLU A 80 -20.91 -3.57 -7.46
C GLU A 80 -19.56 -4.20 -7.11
N LYS A 81 -19.37 -5.45 -7.53
CA LYS A 81 -18.11 -6.16 -7.34
C LYS A 81 -17.36 -6.20 -8.68
N GLU A 82 -16.32 -5.45 -8.78
CA GLU A 82 -15.47 -5.36 -9.96
C GLU A 82 -14.02 -5.67 -9.62
N TYR A 83 -13.24 -6.06 -10.62
CA TYR A 83 -11.81 -6.18 -10.46
C TYR A 83 -11.17 -4.80 -10.52
N ILE A 84 -10.47 -4.42 -9.46
CA ILE A 84 -9.92 -3.07 -9.29
C ILE A 84 -8.41 -3.18 -9.06
N LEU A 85 -7.65 -2.39 -9.82
CA LEU A 85 -6.29 -2.01 -9.51
C LEU A 85 -6.34 -0.69 -8.72
N SER A 86 -5.79 -0.69 -7.53
CA SER A 86 -5.76 0.47 -6.65
C SER A 86 -4.34 0.97 -6.49
N ILE A 87 -4.07 2.21 -6.88
CA ILE A 87 -2.81 2.88 -6.62
C ILE A 87 -2.96 3.65 -5.32
N ASN A 88 -2.14 3.33 -4.32
CA ASN A 88 -2.09 4.06 -3.08
C ASN A 88 -0.80 4.86 -2.99
N ILE A 89 -0.90 6.19 -2.84
CA ILE A 89 0.25 7.07 -2.67
C ILE A 89 0.09 7.87 -1.37
N TYR A 90 1.13 7.82 -0.53
CA TYR A 90 1.05 8.36 0.81
C TYR A 90 2.40 8.73 1.42
N ASN A 91 2.35 9.61 2.40
CA ASN A 91 3.46 9.87 3.31
C ASN A 91 3.20 9.13 4.62
N CYS A 92 4.21 8.44 5.13
CA CYS A 92 4.12 7.82 6.45
C CYS A 92 5.28 8.21 7.35
N THR A 93 5.01 8.19 8.64
CA THR A 93 5.99 8.44 9.68
C THR A 93 6.03 7.26 10.64
N SER A 94 7.21 6.94 11.12
CA SER A 94 7.43 5.98 12.19
C SER A 94 8.58 6.47 13.07
N PRO A 95 8.71 5.98 14.29
CA PRO A 95 9.87 6.30 15.13
C PRO A 95 11.21 6.07 14.44
N ILE A 96 11.27 5.07 13.55
CA ILE A 96 12.47 4.73 12.79
C ILE A 96 12.76 5.71 11.69
N PHE A 97 11.78 6.08 10.87
CA PHE A 97 11.96 7.08 9.83
C PHE A 97 12.42 8.41 10.45
N ASN A 98 11.81 8.79 11.56
CA ASN A 98 12.20 10.00 12.28
C ASN A 98 13.64 9.91 12.80
N PHE A 99 14.09 8.76 13.28
CA PHE A 99 15.46 8.57 13.76
C PHE A 99 16.49 8.59 12.63
N ILE A 100 16.19 7.95 11.48
CA ILE A 100 17.15 7.78 10.37
C ILE A 100 17.23 9.02 9.49
N THR A 101 16.10 9.66 9.19
CA THR A 101 16.02 10.67 8.13
C THR A 101 15.41 11.99 8.58
N ASN A 102 14.75 12.00 9.72
CA ASN A 102 13.94 13.12 10.22
C ASN A 102 12.89 13.64 9.18
N LYS A 103 12.49 12.77 8.25
CA LYS A 103 11.51 13.05 7.19
C LYS A 103 10.53 11.92 7.07
N PRO A 104 9.28 12.18 6.68
CA PRO A 104 8.34 11.12 6.36
C PRO A 104 8.83 10.30 5.16
N SER A 105 8.53 9.01 5.14
CA SER A 105 8.68 8.18 3.96
C SER A 105 7.50 8.44 3.03
N THR A 106 7.79 8.67 1.74
CA THR A 106 6.76 8.70 0.69
C THR A 106 6.79 7.39 -0.04
N ARG A 107 5.61 6.81 -0.24
CA ARG A 107 5.46 5.51 -0.91
C ARG A 107 4.29 5.54 -1.87
N CYS A 108 4.46 4.87 -3.01
CA CYS A 108 3.41 4.56 -3.98
C CYS A 108 3.36 3.05 -4.16
N GLU A 109 2.19 2.48 -4.02
CA GLU A 109 1.94 1.04 -4.13
C GLU A 109 0.88 0.76 -5.18
N LEU A 110 1.10 -0.29 -5.97
CA LEU A 110 0.10 -0.87 -6.86
C LEU A 110 -0.54 -2.06 -6.16
N ASN A 111 -1.81 -1.94 -5.84
CA ASN A 111 -2.55 -2.88 -5.03
C ASN A 111 -3.68 -3.53 -5.83
N ILE A 112 -3.88 -4.83 -5.63
CA ILE A 112 -5.06 -5.55 -6.11
C ILE A 112 -5.68 -6.36 -4.97
N TYR A 113 -6.96 -6.66 -5.10
CA TYR A 113 -7.66 -7.50 -4.13
C TYR A 113 -7.54 -8.98 -4.54
N VAL A 114 -7.21 -9.82 -3.59
CA VAL A 114 -6.94 -11.24 -3.81
C VAL A 114 -7.57 -12.11 -2.73
N ASN A 115 -7.75 -13.39 -3.06
CA ASN A 115 -7.98 -14.45 -2.10
C ASN A 115 -6.77 -15.38 -2.08
N ASP A 116 -6.41 -15.90 -0.92
CA ASP A 116 -5.46 -17.00 -0.80
C ASP A 116 -6.15 -18.37 -0.98
N LYS A 117 -5.38 -19.44 -0.90
CA LYS A 117 -5.87 -20.85 -0.99
C LYS A 117 -6.90 -21.22 0.07
N ASN A 118 -6.93 -20.52 1.19
CA ASN A 118 -7.90 -20.71 2.26
C ASN A 118 -9.14 -19.81 2.08
N ASN A 119 -9.24 -19.15 0.92
CA ASN A 119 -10.29 -18.17 0.61
C ASN A 119 -10.29 -16.95 1.55
N GLU A 120 -9.14 -16.66 2.16
CA GLU A 120 -8.94 -15.47 2.96
C GLU A 120 -8.64 -14.28 2.06
N LYS A 121 -9.39 -13.23 2.27
CA LYS A 121 -9.30 -12.02 1.46
C LYS A 121 -8.22 -11.08 1.96
N GLY A 122 -7.54 -10.42 1.01
CA GLY A 122 -6.54 -9.41 1.32
C GLY A 122 -6.21 -8.52 0.14
N THR A 123 -5.26 -7.65 0.37
CA THR A 123 -4.68 -6.77 -0.66
C THR A 123 -3.29 -7.26 -0.99
N LEU A 124 -2.99 -7.49 -2.26
CA LEU A 124 -1.64 -7.77 -2.73
C LEU A 124 -0.99 -6.47 -3.21
N ILE A 125 0.17 -6.14 -2.67
CA ILE A 125 1.05 -5.12 -3.23
C ILE A 125 1.83 -5.76 -4.37
N MET A 126 1.42 -5.52 -5.61
CA MET A 126 2.08 -6.08 -6.79
C MET A 126 3.44 -5.45 -7.04
N ASP A 127 3.52 -4.15 -6.87
CA ASP A 127 4.73 -3.36 -7.09
C ASP A 127 4.68 -2.06 -6.30
N TYR A 128 5.83 -1.43 -6.08
CA TYR A 128 5.90 -0.16 -5.36
C TYR A 128 7.17 0.62 -5.68
N THR A 129 7.14 1.91 -5.36
CA THR A 129 8.31 2.78 -5.24
C THR A 129 8.24 3.60 -3.97
N SER A 130 9.41 3.95 -3.42
CA SER A 130 9.51 4.70 -2.17
C SER A 130 10.75 5.58 -2.18
N ASN A 131 10.70 6.74 -1.52
CA ASN A 131 11.84 7.66 -1.48
C ASN A 131 12.89 7.32 -0.41
N ILE A 132 12.59 6.46 0.58
CA ILE A 132 13.51 6.20 1.69
C ILE A 132 13.68 4.72 1.97
N LEU A 133 12.79 4.12 2.73
CA LEU A 133 12.93 2.76 3.20
C LEU A 133 11.68 1.97 2.91
N SER A 134 11.85 0.81 2.30
CA SER A 134 10.78 -0.17 2.25
C SER A 134 10.66 -0.88 3.59
N LEU A 135 9.43 -1.05 4.05
CA LEU A 135 9.10 -1.95 5.16
C LEU A 135 8.82 -3.38 4.67
N ASP A 136 8.93 -3.60 3.38
CA ASP A 136 8.80 -4.91 2.77
C ASP A 136 9.90 -5.87 3.28
N PRO A 137 9.55 -7.08 3.75
CA PRO A 137 10.49 -8.02 4.33
C PRO A 137 11.68 -8.37 3.45
N GLU A 138 11.52 -8.41 2.13
CA GLU A 138 12.61 -8.75 1.20
C GLU A 138 13.37 -7.53 0.71
N ASN A 139 12.72 -6.40 0.65
CA ASN A 139 13.27 -5.17 0.09
C ASN A 139 13.57 -4.12 1.15
N LEU A 140 13.73 -4.55 2.39
CA LEU A 140 14.20 -3.66 3.46
C LEU A 140 15.44 -2.92 3.02
N PHE A 141 15.36 -1.57 3.02
CA PHE A 141 16.42 -0.64 2.62
C PHE A 141 16.66 -0.48 1.11
N LYS A 142 15.86 -1.07 0.23
CA LYS A 142 15.83 -0.63 -1.16
C LYS A 142 15.01 0.65 -1.27
N SER A 143 15.60 1.66 -1.86
CA SER A 143 14.94 2.92 -2.14
C SER A 143 15.14 3.24 -3.62
N PRO A 144 14.15 3.04 -4.47
CA PRO A 144 14.23 3.39 -5.88
C PRO A 144 14.25 4.91 -6.14
N ASN A 145 13.90 5.73 -5.18
CA ASN A 145 13.99 7.20 -5.19
C ASN A 145 13.26 7.96 -6.32
N ASN A 146 12.29 7.34 -6.96
CA ASN A 146 11.57 7.95 -8.07
C ASN A 146 10.12 8.25 -7.70
N ILE A 147 9.94 9.03 -6.64
CA ILE A 147 8.63 9.43 -6.18
C ILE A 147 8.66 10.86 -5.65
N ASP A 148 7.68 11.63 -6.07
CA ASP A 148 7.35 12.92 -5.50
C ASP A 148 5.85 12.96 -5.19
N PHE A 149 5.51 13.49 -4.02
CA PHE A 149 4.14 13.64 -3.55
C PHE A 149 4.02 14.90 -2.72
N SER A 150 3.21 15.81 -3.18
CA SER A 150 2.99 17.07 -2.50
C SER A 150 1.51 17.47 -2.50
N TYR A 151 1.15 18.23 -1.49
CA TYR A 151 -0.18 18.80 -1.37
C TYR A 151 -0.10 20.21 -0.80
N ASN A 152 -1.01 21.05 -1.22
CA ASN A 152 -1.25 22.36 -0.67
C ASN A 152 -2.76 22.54 -0.39
N ASP A 153 -3.20 23.76 -0.18
CA ASP A 153 -4.59 24.06 0.16
C ASP A 153 -5.60 23.76 -0.99
N GLU A 154 -5.15 23.57 -2.22
CA GLU A 154 -6.03 23.39 -3.40
C GLU A 154 -5.79 22.10 -4.13
N TYR A 155 -4.52 21.66 -4.19
CA TYR A 155 -4.10 20.58 -5.07
C TYR A 155 -3.36 19.48 -4.33
N ILE A 156 -3.56 18.27 -4.81
CA ILE A 156 -2.71 17.12 -4.51
C ILE A 156 -2.11 16.66 -5.84
N LEU A 157 -0.80 16.53 -5.87
CA LEU A 157 -0.09 16.13 -7.07
C LEU A 157 1.09 15.23 -6.72
N GLY A 158 1.49 14.42 -7.70
CA GLY A 158 2.65 13.57 -7.55
C GLY A 158 3.02 12.84 -8.81
N ASN A 159 4.20 12.28 -8.75
CA ASN A 159 4.70 11.34 -9.74
C ASN A 159 5.40 10.18 -9.03
N ALA A 160 5.31 9.01 -9.64
CA ALA A 160 5.97 7.82 -9.14
C ALA A 160 6.41 6.98 -10.33
N LYS A 161 7.60 6.41 -10.26
CA LYS A 161 8.18 5.63 -11.35
C LYS A 161 9.11 4.53 -10.82
N ASN A 162 9.06 3.38 -11.47
CA ASN A 162 10.09 2.34 -11.41
C ASN A 162 10.23 1.66 -12.77
N ASP A 163 10.85 0.50 -12.83
CA ASP A 163 11.08 -0.22 -14.09
C ASP A 163 9.77 -0.74 -14.71
N ASN A 164 8.73 -0.98 -13.91
CA ASN A 164 7.48 -1.59 -14.34
C ASN A 164 6.35 -0.60 -14.52
N PHE A 165 6.38 0.57 -13.87
CA PHE A 165 5.29 1.53 -13.95
C PHE A 165 5.71 3.00 -13.96
N ILE A 166 4.82 3.83 -14.51
CA ILE A 166 4.89 5.28 -14.50
C ILE A 166 3.53 5.82 -14.08
N LEU A 167 3.51 6.68 -13.07
CA LEU A 167 2.34 7.40 -12.61
C LEU A 167 2.64 8.90 -12.56
N ASN A 168 1.77 9.70 -13.17
CA ASN A 168 1.70 11.15 -12.95
C ASN A 168 0.26 11.49 -12.60
N PHE A 169 0.03 12.25 -11.56
CA PHE A 169 -1.31 12.62 -11.17
C PHE A 169 -1.38 14.02 -10.57
N TYR A 170 -2.53 14.62 -10.78
CA TYR A 170 -2.93 15.89 -10.25
C TYR A 170 -4.43 15.87 -10.02
N TYR A 171 -4.91 16.35 -8.90
CA TYR A 171 -6.32 16.61 -8.68
C TYR A 171 -6.56 17.78 -7.73
N ASN A 172 -7.70 18.48 -7.97
CA ASN A 172 -8.17 19.52 -7.10
C ASN A 172 -9.03 18.91 -5.99
N HIS A 173 -8.67 19.16 -4.72
CA HIS A 173 -9.38 18.57 -3.59
C HIS A 173 -10.41 19.53 -2.94
N LYS A 174 -10.64 20.70 -3.53
CA LYS A 174 -11.67 21.65 -3.10
C LYS A 174 -12.87 21.73 -4.04
N ILE A 175 -12.67 21.44 -5.31
CA ILE A 175 -13.70 21.59 -6.34
C ILE A 175 -14.28 20.20 -6.64
N ASN A 176 -15.61 20.11 -6.76
CA ASN A 176 -16.33 18.87 -7.09
C ASN A 176 -15.96 17.68 -6.20
N THR A 177 -15.90 17.90 -4.88
CA THR A 177 -15.58 16.86 -3.90
C THR A 177 -16.81 16.45 -3.10
N PHE A 178 -16.88 15.16 -2.77
CA PHE A 178 -17.91 14.61 -1.89
C PHE A 178 -17.26 13.92 -0.70
N GLU A 179 -17.70 14.24 0.51
CA GLU A 179 -17.25 13.55 1.72
C GLU A 179 -18.13 12.34 2.02
N PHE A 180 -17.48 11.21 2.27
CA PHE A 180 -18.13 9.99 2.78
C PHE A 180 -17.68 9.72 4.20
N ASN A 181 -18.64 9.32 5.03
CA ASN A 181 -18.37 9.03 6.44
C ASN A 181 -18.05 7.57 6.72
N LYS A 182 -18.06 6.70 5.69
CA LYS A 182 -17.96 5.26 5.92
C LYS A 182 -17.25 4.56 4.79
N LEU A 183 -16.12 3.94 5.12
CA LEU A 183 -15.53 2.89 4.30
C LEU A 183 -16.46 1.68 4.28
N ASN A 184 -16.46 0.97 3.16
CA ASN A 184 -17.09 -0.34 3.09
C ASN A 184 -16.48 -1.24 4.18
N SER A 185 -17.32 -1.87 4.99
CA SER A 185 -16.89 -2.78 6.07
C SER A 185 -16.04 -3.95 5.53
N ASN A 186 -16.27 -4.35 4.27
CA ASN A 186 -15.46 -5.37 3.60
C ASN A 186 -14.06 -4.85 3.27
N LEU A 187 -13.93 -3.59 2.86
CA LEU A 187 -12.61 -2.99 2.58
C LEU A 187 -11.71 -2.99 3.82
N ILE A 188 -12.27 -2.68 4.99
CA ILE A 188 -11.52 -2.70 6.25
C ILE A 188 -10.95 -4.10 6.50
N LYS A 189 -11.70 -5.16 6.21
CA LYS A 189 -11.21 -6.54 6.32
C LYS A 189 -10.10 -6.86 5.33
N PHE A 190 -10.14 -6.30 4.13
CA PHE A 190 -9.08 -6.48 3.14
C PHE A 190 -7.78 -5.79 3.57
N THR A 191 -7.86 -4.67 4.26
CA THR A 191 -6.66 -3.96 4.74
C THR A 191 -5.99 -4.65 5.93
N ASP A 192 -6.67 -5.56 6.62
CA ASP A 192 -6.10 -6.34 7.73
C ASP A 192 -5.02 -7.31 7.25
N ARG A 193 -5.06 -7.72 5.98
CA ARG A 193 -4.11 -8.67 5.41
C ARG A 193 -3.52 -8.12 4.11
N ILE A 194 -2.21 -7.91 4.12
CA ILE A 194 -1.44 -7.40 2.98
C ILE A 194 -0.46 -8.46 2.54
N TYR A 195 -0.63 -8.92 1.31
CA TYR A 195 0.25 -9.90 0.68
C TYR A 195 1.36 -9.21 -0.11
N TYR A 196 2.48 -9.89 -0.27
CA TYR A 196 3.63 -9.47 -1.05
C TYR A 196 3.96 -10.52 -2.12
N PRO A 197 4.55 -10.14 -3.27
CA PRO A 197 4.82 -11.05 -4.38
C PRO A 197 5.73 -12.23 -4.03
N ASN A 198 6.50 -12.09 -2.95
CA ASN A 198 7.47 -13.06 -2.47
C ASN A 198 6.90 -14.11 -1.51
N GLY A 199 5.57 -14.21 -1.40
CA GLY A 199 4.92 -15.21 -0.56
C GLY A 199 4.80 -14.82 0.91
N TYR A 200 5.17 -13.60 1.28
CA TYR A 200 4.90 -13.09 2.61
C TYR A 200 3.57 -12.36 2.67
N TYR A 201 2.96 -12.33 3.82
CA TYR A 201 1.86 -11.43 4.11
C TYR A 201 1.98 -10.80 5.49
N ASP A 202 1.36 -9.65 5.62
CA ASP A 202 1.32 -8.85 6.82
C ASP A 202 -0.10 -8.84 7.38
N LYS A 203 -0.23 -8.94 8.70
CA LYS A 203 -1.46 -8.62 9.41
C LYS A 203 -1.27 -7.30 10.10
N LEU A 204 -1.85 -6.25 9.50
CA LEU A 204 -1.80 -4.92 10.07
C LEU A 204 -2.87 -4.75 11.15
N TYR A 205 -2.48 -4.11 12.23
CA TYR A 205 -3.37 -3.71 13.31
C TYR A 205 -3.46 -2.19 13.33
N TYR A 206 -4.66 -1.67 13.14
CA TYR A 206 -4.93 -0.24 13.17
C TYR A 206 -5.79 0.14 14.38
N ASP A 207 -5.69 1.40 14.77
CA ASP A 207 -6.60 1.96 15.77
C ASP A 207 -7.92 2.40 15.13
N SER A 208 -8.79 3.04 15.90
CA SER A 208 -10.08 3.55 15.41
C SER A 208 -9.94 4.64 14.33
N SER A 209 -8.74 5.16 14.08
CA SER A 209 -8.51 6.23 13.10
C SER A 209 -8.87 5.83 11.68
N LEU A 210 -8.68 4.56 11.31
CA LEU A 210 -9.10 4.07 10.00
C LEU A 210 -10.63 4.04 9.87
N ILE A 211 -11.34 3.51 10.89
CA ILE A 211 -12.79 3.32 10.85
C ILE A 211 -13.54 4.67 10.87
N HIS A 212 -12.98 5.65 11.58
CA HIS A 212 -13.55 6.98 11.71
C HIS A 212 -13.02 7.99 10.71
N ASN A 213 -12.15 7.56 9.79
CA ASN A 213 -11.60 8.46 8.79
C ASN A 213 -12.67 8.88 7.79
N LYS A 214 -12.60 10.13 7.37
CA LYS A 214 -13.41 10.66 6.29
C LYS A 214 -12.70 10.46 4.97
N ILE A 215 -13.46 10.03 3.98
CA ILE A 215 -13.00 9.89 2.60
C ILE A 215 -13.53 11.06 1.80
N VAL A 216 -12.67 11.68 1.03
CA VAL A 216 -13.04 12.74 0.09
C VAL A 216 -12.84 12.23 -1.32
N LEU A 217 -13.95 12.06 -2.05
CA LEU A 217 -13.95 11.69 -3.46
C LEU A 217 -13.68 12.93 -4.30
N CYS A 218 -12.81 12.82 -5.29
CA CYS A 218 -12.40 13.88 -6.20
C CYS A 218 -12.89 13.58 -7.61
N ASN A 219 -13.51 14.55 -8.27
CA ASN A 219 -14.01 14.42 -9.65
C ASN A 219 -13.26 15.34 -10.65
N ASP A 220 -12.34 16.17 -10.18
CA ASP A 220 -11.51 17.04 -11.01
C ASP A 220 -10.05 16.59 -10.92
N PHE A 221 -9.64 15.75 -11.86
CA PHE A 221 -8.32 15.14 -11.87
C PHE A 221 -7.74 15.02 -13.28
N ASN A 222 -6.42 14.96 -13.35
CA ASN A 222 -5.65 14.59 -14.52
C ASN A 222 -4.62 13.54 -14.13
N ILE A 223 -4.76 12.32 -14.65
CA ILE A 223 -3.97 11.17 -14.24
C ILE A 223 -3.50 10.41 -15.47
N TYR A 224 -2.19 10.14 -15.52
CA TYR A 224 -1.57 9.24 -16.47
C TYR A 224 -0.94 8.09 -15.73
N PHE A 225 -1.33 6.85 -16.08
CA PHE A 225 -0.78 5.65 -15.48
C PHE A 225 -0.53 4.57 -16.52
N LYS A 226 0.67 3.97 -16.43
CA LYS A 226 1.12 2.85 -17.25
C LYS A 226 1.77 1.80 -16.35
N PHE A 227 1.41 0.54 -16.53
CA PHE A 227 2.00 -0.61 -15.82
C PHE A 227 2.19 -1.78 -16.79
N LEU A 228 3.37 -2.42 -16.77
CA LEU A 228 3.75 -3.52 -17.69
C LEU A 228 3.45 -3.19 -19.16
N ASP A 229 3.81 -1.98 -19.59
CA ASP A 229 3.56 -1.44 -20.93
C ASP A 229 2.07 -1.24 -21.32
N ILE A 230 1.14 -1.46 -20.41
CA ILE A 230 -0.29 -1.19 -20.60
C ILE A 230 -0.66 0.14 -19.97
N GLU A 231 -1.34 0.99 -20.75
CA GLU A 231 -1.94 2.22 -20.25
C GLU A 231 -3.33 1.94 -19.65
N PHE A 232 -3.59 2.50 -18.48
CA PHE A 232 -4.86 2.39 -17.77
C PHE A 232 -5.62 3.70 -17.87
N THR A 233 -6.81 3.67 -18.43
CA THR A 233 -7.62 4.87 -18.70
C THR A 233 -8.99 4.86 -18.01
N ASP A 234 -9.50 3.68 -17.63
CA ASP A 234 -10.82 3.56 -17.00
C ASP A 234 -10.71 3.76 -15.48
N ILE A 235 -10.76 5.03 -15.08
CA ILE A 235 -10.69 5.42 -13.67
C ILE A 235 -12.07 5.27 -13.04
N ASP A 236 -12.19 4.34 -12.09
CA ASP A 236 -13.38 4.13 -11.29
C ASP A 236 -13.58 5.26 -10.27
N SER A 237 -12.53 5.57 -9.52
CA SER A 237 -12.61 6.58 -8.48
C SER A 237 -11.25 7.13 -8.09
N VAL A 238 -11.23 8.40 -7.66
CA VAL A 238 -10.08 9.05 -7.03
C VAL A 238 -10.53 9.59 -5.69
N PHE A 239 -9.89 9.16 -4.61
CA PHE A 239 -10.21 9.66 -3.29
C PHE A 239 -8.97 9.76 -2.39
N TYR A 240 -9.09 10.51 -1.31
CA TYR A 240 -8.07 10.56 -0.28
C TYR A 240 -8.68 10.46 1.11
N PHE A 241 -7.87 10.01 2.07
CA PHE A 241 -8.22 10.05 3.49
C PHE A 241 -7.95 11.44 4.07
N LYS A 242 -8.98 12.03 4.69
CA LYS A 242 -8.89 13.39 5.25
C LYS A 242 -8.00 13.48 6.48
N ASN A 243 -7.94 12.41 7.28
CA ASN A 243 -7.21 12.38 8.53
C ASN A 243 -6.06 11.35 8.45
N LYS A 244 -5.19 11.38 9.45
CA LYS A 244 -4.14 10.38 9.64
C LYS A 244 -4.74 9.03 9.96
N ILE A 245 -4.02 7.96 9.57
CA ILE A 245 -4.36 6.58 9.91
C ILE A 245 -3.21 6.03 10.74
N ASN A 246 -3.52 5.55 11.95
CA ASN A 246 -2.51 4.98 12.84
C ASN A 246 -2.57 3.46 12.80
N PHE A 247 -1.46 2.85 12.44
CA PHE A 247 -1.24 1.42 12.55
C PHE A 247 -0.43 1.14 13.82
N VAL A 248 -0.97 0.29 14.68
CA VAL A 248 -0.38 -0.01 15.99
C VAL A 248 0.69 -1.09 15.92
N GLY A 249 0.89 -1.67 14.77
CA GLY A 249 1.90 -2.68 14.49
C GLY A 249 1.44 -3.66 13.43
N GLY A 250 2.25 -4.67 13.19
CA GLY A 250 1.93 -5.75 12.28
C GLY A 250 2.78 -6.97 12.52
N LEU A 251 2.40 -8.10 11.91
CA LEU A 251 3.11 -9.37 11.96
C LEU A 251 3.26 -9.89 10.55
N TRP A 252 4.49 -10.14 10.14
CA TRP A 252 4.79 -10.79 8.87
C TRP A 252 4.73 -12.30 8.99
N TYR A 253 4.06 -12.93 8.07
CA TYR A 253 3.87 -14.37 7.98
C TYR A 253 4.37 -14.86 6.62
N ASN A 254 4.75 -16.13 6.54
CA ASN A 254 5.03 -16.79 5.29
C ASN A 254 3.76 -17.53 4.83
N LEU A 255 3.36 -17.36 3.56
CA LEU A 255 2.20 -18.04 2.96
C LEU A 255 2.40 -19.56 2.83
N TYR A 256 3.66 -20.00 2.72
CA TYR A 256 4.04 -21.38 2.44
C TYR A 256 4.40 -22.18 3.71
N ASP A 257 4.32 -21.55 4.87
CA ASP A 257 4.43 -22.22 6.18
C ASP A 257 3.02 -22.57 6.68
#